data_9a7778f627947d19cc8492406c277845
#
_entry.id   9a7778f627947d19cc8492406c277845
#
_cell.length_a   1.000
_cell.length_b   1.000
_cell.length_c   1.000
_cell.angle_alpha   90.00
_cell.angle_beta   90.00
_cell.angle_gamma   90.00
#
_symmetry.space_group_name_H-M   'P 1'
#
loop_
_entity.id
_entity.type
_entity.pdbx_description
1 polymer ?
#
loop_
_entity_poly.entity_id
_entity_poly.type
_entity_poly.pdbx_seq_one_letter_code
_entity_poly.pdbx_strand_id
1 'polypeptide(L)'
;RSTLFPYTTLFRSDRYDMMVEAFTLQNYAAIVSDPFFRNVLLRTIWIAAVSTAITAVLAFPVAYFIARAPARWKSLLIICVVFPLLVGNLVRAAGWMAVMGNKGFLNQVLIGLRLIAEPLEILYTPAAVVTGIVAVVLPFMILTLQSVIENIDPSLEEAAGNLGARPLTTFRRVTLPMI
;
A
#
# COMPACT_ATOMS: atom_id res chain seq x y z
N ARG A 1 23.31 -4.30 28.94
CA ARG A 1 22.01 -4.98 28.64
C ARG A 1 21.73 -4.79 27.15
N SER A 2 22.29 -5.65 26.34
CA SER A 2 22.08 -5.63 24.90
C SER A 2 21.06 -6.71 24.56
N THR A 3 19.81 -6.29 24.39
CA THR A 3 18.78 -7.12 23.75
C THR A 3 19.03 -7.05 22.24
N LEU A 4 19.87 -7.94 21.72
CA LEU A 4 20.37 -7.84 20.35
C LEU A 4 19.46 -8.49 19.29
N PHE A 5 18.41 -9.23 19.65
CA PHE A 5 17.52 -9.86 18.65
C PHE A 5 16.06 -9.92 19.10
N PRO A 6 15.15 -9.26 18.37
CA PRO A 6 13.71 -9.29 18.66
C PRO A 6 13.01 -10.62 18.36
N TYR A 7 13.71 -11.61 17.76
CA TYR A 7 13.09 -12.92 17.41
C TYR A 7 13.14 -13.94 18.54
N THR A 8 13.79 -13.62 19.65
CA THR A 8 13.87 -14.52 20.81
C THR A 8 12.82 -14.14 21.84
N THR A 9 11.55 -14.14 21.43
CA THR A 9 10.42 -13.87 22.33
C THR A 9 10.29 -14.93 23.44
N LEU A 10 10.92 -16.08 23.26
CA LEU A 10 10.91 -17.22 24.20
C LEU A 10 12.26 -17.44 24.89
N PHE A 11 13.31 -16.73 24.51
CA PHE A 11 14.67 -16.94 25.03
C PHE A 11 15.22 -15.66 25.63
N ARG A 12 15.87 -15.78 26.77
CA ARG A 12 16.61 -14.70 27.41
C ARG A 12 18.11 -14.90 27.09
N SER A 13 18.77 -13.84 26.59
CA SER A 13 20.22 -13.84 26.42
C SER A 13 20.90 -13.39 27.71
N ASP A 14 21.73 -14.22 28.27
CA ASP A 14 22.62 -13.87 29.36
C ASP A 14 24.07 -13.71 28.86
N ARG A 15 24.95 -13.07 29.65
CA ARG A 15 26.29 -12.63 29.23
C ARG A 15 27.24 -13.79 28.89
N TYR A 16 26.91 -15.01 29.30
CA TYR A 16 27.73 -16.23 29.13
C TYR A 16 27.01 -17.29 28.27
N ASP A 17 25.69 -17.35 28.27
CA ASP A 17 24.93 -18.28 27.46
C ASP A 17 24.12 -17.51 26.43
N MET A 18 24.34 -17.79 25.14
CA MET A 18 23.71 -17.05 24.04
C MET A 18 22.17 -17.20 23.98
N MET A 19 21.63 -18.29 24.54
CA MET A 19 20.17 -18.53 24.64
C MET A 19 19.86 -19.37 25.89
N VAL A 20 19.01 -18.87 26.76
CA VAL A 20 18.45 -19.61 27.89
C VAL A 20 16.97 -19.82 27.61
N GLU A 21 16.50 -21.05 27.71
CA GLU A 21 15.06 -21.37 27.61
C GLU A 21 14.34 -20.84 28.87
N ALA A 22 13.80 -19.63 28.74
CA ALA A 22 12.94 -19.04 29.77
C ALA A 22 11.78 -18.34 29.09
N PHE A 23 10.57 -18.80 29.38
CA PHE A 23 9.36 -18.10 28.97
C PHE A 23 9.30 -16.76 29.69
N THR A 24 9.53 -15.66 28.97
CA THR A 24 9.48 -14.33 29.55
C THR A 24 8.66 -13.37 28.67
N LEU A 25 7.74 -12.66 29.28
CA LEU A 25 6.98 -11.58 28.65
C LEU A 25 7.72 -10.23 28.73
N GLN A 26 8.91 -10.19 29.31
CA GLN A 26 9.69 -8.95 29.48
C GLN A 26 10.01 -8.26 28.15
N ASN A 27 10.23 -9.04 27.07
CA ASN A 27 10.48 -8.50 25.74
C ASN A 27 9.25 -7.76 25.19
N TYR A 28 8.05 -8.29 25.43
CA TYR A 28 6.79 -7.63 25.03
C TYR A 28 6.54 -6.37 25.87
N ALA A 29 6.80 -6.45 27.18
CA ALA A 29 6.72 -5.28 28.05
C ALA A 29 7.72 -4.19 27.67
N ALA A 30 8.92 -4.55 27.24
CA ALA A 30 9.94 -3.61 26.76
C ALA A 30 9.49 -2.91 25.46
N ILE A 31 8.84 -3.61 24.53
CA ILE A 31 8.31 -3.01 23.29
C ILE A 31 7.29 -1.91 23.60
N VAL A 32 6.43 -2.12 24.59
CA VAL A 32 5.39 -1.15 24.98
C VAL A 32 5.97 -0.01 25.83
N SER A 33 6.96 -0.32 26.70
CA SER A 33 7.51 0.62 27.68
C SER A 33 8.62 1.49 27.11
N ASP A 34 9.37 1.01 26.11
CA ASP A 34 10.47 1.77 25.51
C ASP A 34 9.93 2.78 24.47
N PRO A 35 10.20 4.08 24.66
CA PRO A 35 9.77 5.12 23.72
C PRO A 35 10.24 4.90 22.28
N PHE A 36 11.40 4.28 22.09
CA PHE A 36 11.94 4.00 20.76
C PHE A 36 11.04 3.02 20.01
N PHE A 37 10.75 1.85 20.61
CA PHE A 37 9.90 0.83 19.96
C PHE A 37 8.47 1.33 19.74
N ARG A 38 7.93 2.07 20.70
CA ARG A 38 6.60 2.68 20.57
C ARG A 38 6.54 3.67 19.39
N ASN A 39 7.53 4.53 19.23
CA ASN A 39 7.58 5.48 18.11
C ASN A 39 7.74 4.76 16.76
N VAL A 40 8.55 3.71 16.69
CA VAL A 40 8.69 2.88 15.48
C VAL A 40 7.36 2.22 15.14
N LEU A 41 6.69 1.62 16.12
CA LEU A 41 5.39 0.96 15.94
C LEU A 41 4.32 1.95 15.44
N LEU A 42 4.19 3.10 16.09
CA LEU A 42 3.23 4.13 15.70
C LEU A 42 3.50 4.65 14.29
N ARG A 43 4.77 4.88 13.94
CA ARG A 43 5.16 5.31 12.61
C ARG A 43 4.84 4.24 11.54
N THR A 44 5.06 2.97 11.85
CA THR A 44 4.74 1.85 10.96
C THR A 44 3.23 1.76 10.72
N ILE A 45 2.43 1.81 11.79
CA ILE A 45 0.96 1.80 11.70
C ILE A 45 0.46 3.00 10.88
N TRP A 46 1.01 4.18 11.12
CA TRP A 46 0.65 5.39 10.37
C TRP A 46 0.95 5.26 8.88
N ILE A 47 2.17 4.82 8.52
CA ILE A 47 2.55 4.60 7.12
C ILE A 47 1.65 3.54 6.47
N ALA A 48 1.38 2.43 7.17
CA ALA A 48 0.50 1.38 6.67
C ALA A 48 -0.93 1.90 6.44
N ALA A 49 -1.50 2.63 7.40
CA ALA A 49 -2.85 3.19 7.29
C ALA A 49 -2.96 4.18 6.13
N VAL A 50 -2.00 5.11 6.00
CA VAL A 50 -1.98 6.09 4.91
C VAL A 50 -1.82 5.40 3.56
N SER A 51 -0.88 4.45 3.44
CA SER A 51 -0.66 3.70 2.20
C SER A 51 -1.90 2.91 1.80
N THR A 52 -2.56 2.24 2.75
CA THR A 52 -3.79 1.49 2.48
C THR A 52 -4.92 2.41 2.04
N ALA A 53 -5.12 3.53 2.71
CA ALA A 53 -6.15 4.50 2.33
C ALA A 53 -5.94 5.07 0.92
N ILE A 54 -4.69 5.48 0.60
CA ILE A 54 -4.35 5.98 -0.74
C ILE A 54 -4.57 4.88 -1.78
N THR A 55 -4.10 3.66 -1.50
CA THR A 55 -4.25 2.52 -2.41
C THR A 55 -5.73 2.21 -2.66
N ALA A 56 -6.58 2.21 -1.63
CA ALA A 56 -8.00 1.96 -1.76
C ALA A 56 -8.70 3.02 -2.63
N VAL A 57 -8.38 4.31 -2.41
CA VAL A 57 -8.94 5.41 -3.19
C VAL A 57 -8.52 5.33 -4.66
N LEU A 58 -7.27 4.96 -4.95
CA LEU A 58 -6.76 4.83 -6.32
C LEU A 58 -7.24 3.53 -6.99
N ALA A 59 -7.28 2.42 -6.26
CA ALA A 59 -7.68 1.12 -6.79
C ALA A 59 -9.16 1.07 -7.13
N PHE A 60 -10.00 1.72 -6.34
CA PHE A 60 -11.45 1.63 -6.46
C PHE A 60 -11.98 1.99 -7.84
N PRO A 61 -11.70 3.20 -8.42
CA PRO A 61 -12.21 3.57 -9.73
C PRO A 61 -11.72 2.63 -10.84
N VAL A 62 -10.47 2.15 -10.73
CA VAL A 62 -9.90 1.22 -11.70
C VAL A 62 -10.58 -0.15 -11.60
N ALA A 63 -10.75 -0.67 -10.39
CA ALA A 63 -11.42 -1.94 -10.14
C ALA A 63 -12.88 -1.92 -10.62
N TYR A 64 -13.61 -0.84 -10.33
CA TYR A 64 -14.99 -0.66 -10.79
C TYR A 64 -15.07 -0.62 -12.32
N PHE A 65 -14.16 0.11 -12.96
CA PHE A 65 -14.10 0.15 -14.42
C PHE A 65 -13.84 -1.24 -15.03
N ILE A 66 -12.90 -2.00 -14.48
CA ILE A 66 -12.57 -3.35 -14.95
C ILE A 66 -13.75 -4.31 -14.72
N ALA A 67 -14.39 -4.25 -13.55
CA ALA A 67 -15.51 -5.11 -13.20
C ALA A 67 -16.71 -4.94 -14.16
N ARG A 68 -16.94 -3.71 -14.63
CA ARG A 68 -18.03 -3.38 -15.58
C ARG A 68 -17.59 -3.33 -17.04
N ALA A 69 -16.32 -3.64 -17.34
CA ALA A 69 -15.81 -3.66 -18.70
C ALA A 69 -16.37 -4.87 -19.50
N PRO A 70 -16.58 -4.71 -20.82
CA PRO A 70 -16.99 -5.82 -21.67
C PRO A 70 -15.89 -6.90 -21.71
N ALA A 71 -16.30 -8.18 -21.83
CA ALA A 71 -15.42 -9.33 -21.71
C ALA A 71 -14.15 -9.25 -22.60
N ARG A 72 -14.27 -8.67 -23.79
CA ARG A 72 -13.17 -8.50 -24.76
C ARG A 72 -12.02 -7.63 -24.23
N TRP A 73 -12.31 -6.61 -23.40
CA TRP A 73 -11.32 -5.68 -22.85
C TRP A 73 -10.84 -6.08 -21.46
N LYS A 74 -11.65 -6.83 -20.72
CA LYS A 74 -11.40 -7.21 -19.35
C LYS A 74 -10.08 -7.96 -19.19
N SER A 75 -9.84 -8.98 -20.00
CA SER A 75 -8.60 -9.75 -19.96
C SER A 75 -7.37 -8.88 -20.21
N LEU A 76 -7.44 -7.96 -21.18
CA LEU A 76 -6.34 -7.02 -21.45
C LEU A 76 -6.07 -6.10 -20.28
N LEU A 77 -7.13 -5.53 -19.68
CA LEU A 77 -7.02 -4.65 -18.52
C LEU A 77 -6.43 -5.35 -17.30
N ILE A 78 -6.84 -6.60 -17.04
CA ILE A 78 -6.28 -7.43 -15.98
C ILE A 78 -4.79 -7.68 -16.22
N ILE A 79 -4.39 -8.04 -17.45
CA ILE A 79 -2.98 -8.23 -17.82
C ILE A 79 -2.19 -6.94 -17.56
N CYS A 80 -2.70 -5.78 -17.94
CA CYS A 80 -2.04 -4.49 -17.67
C CYS A 80 -1.85 -4.22 -16.17
N VAL A 81 -2.82 -4.61 -15.33
CA VAL A 81 -2.73 -4.47 -13.87
C VAL A 81 -1.73 -5.46 -13.27
N VAL A 82 -1.67 -6.69 -13.78
CA VAL A 82 -0.77 -7.75 -13.29
C VAL A 82 0.66 -7.54 -13.77
N PHE A 83 0.85 -6.95 -14.95
CA PHE A 83 2.18 -6.77 -15.56
C PHE A 83 3.24 -6.19 -14.60
N PRO A 84 2.98 -5.13 -13.81
CA PRO A 84 3.95 -4.61 -12.85
C PRO A 84 4.38 -5.61 -11.76
N LEU A 85 3.55 -6.62 -11.46
CA LEU A 85 3.90 -7.65 -10.47
C LEU A 85 4.97 -8.61 -10.98
N LEU A 86 5.07 -8.77 -12.30
CA LEU A 86 6.08 -9.62 -12.95
C LEU A 86 7.47 -8.97 -12.93
N VAL A 87 7.54 -7.66 -12.68
CA VAL A 87 8.81 -6.94 -12.59
C VAL A 87 9.49 -7.27 -11.25
N GLY A 88 10.69 -7.80 -11.29
CA GLY A 88 11.46 -8.18 -10.10
C GLY A 88 11.74 -6.97 -9.18
N ASN A 89 11.83 -7.24 -7.88
CA ASN A 89 12.00 -6.19 -6.87
C ASN A 89 13.26 -5.34 -7.09
N LEU A 90 14.36 -5.92 -7.57
CA LEU A 90 15.60 -5.19 -7.87
C LEU A 90 15.40 -4.17 -9.00
N VAL A 91 14.73 -4.56 -10.08
CA VAL A 91 14.45 -3.68 -11.21
C VAL A 91 13.52 -2.53 -10.78
N ARG A 92 12.52 -2.85 -9.96
CA ARG A 92 11.59 -1.85 -9.39
C ARG A 92 12.31 -0.87 -8.48
N ALA A 93 13.22 -1.35 -7.59
CA ALA A 93 14.01 -0.49 -6.73
C ALA A 93 14.94 0.42 -7.54
N ALA A 94 15.61 -0.11 -8.56
CA ALA A 94 16.43 0.70 -9.47
C ALA A 94 15.59 1.74 -10.22
N GLY A 95 14.38 1.37 -10.66
CA GLY A 95 13.42 2.30 -11.28
C GLY A 95 13.03 3.45 -10.35
N TRP A 96 12.74 3.17 -9.07
CA TRP A 96 12.46 4.22 -8.09
C TRP A 96 13.64 5.14 -7.84
N MET A 97 14.87 4.60 -7.76
CA MET A 97 16.08 5.42 -7.66
C MET A 97 16.28 6.31 -8.89
N ALA A 98 16.02 5.79 -10.09
CA ALA A 98 16.11 6.58 -11.33
C ALA A 98 15.04 7.68 -11.41
N VAL A 99 13.88 7.50 -10.82
CA VAL A 99 12.79 8.49 -10.82
C VAL A 99 12.92 9.49 -9.68
N MET A 100 13.14 9.02 -8.44
CA MET A 100 13.08 9.84 -7.22
C MET A 100 14.46 10.28 -6.70
N GLY A 101 15.55 9.81 -7.29
CA GLY A 101 16.90 10.20 -6.88
C GLY A 101 17.18 11.70 -7.10
N ASN A 102 18.23 12.23 -6.47
CA ASN A 102 18.60 13.65 -6.57
C ASN A 102 18.85 14.08 -8.02
N LYS A 103 19.42 13.21 -8.85
CA LYS A 103 19.58 13.39 -10.30
C LYS A 103 18.51 12.65 -11.11
N GLY A 104 17.41 12.23 -10.44
CA GLY A 104 16.34 11.46 -11.05
C GLY A 104 15.43 12.29 -11.95
N PHE A 105 14.62 11.58 -12.73
CA PHE A 105 13.72 12.19 -13.71
C PHE A 105 12.80 13.26 -13.09
N LEU A 106 12.25 13.00 -11.89
CA LEU A 106 11.36 13.95 -11.23
C LEU A 106 12.04 15.28 -10.94
N ASN A 107 13.24 15.26 -10.35
CA ASN A 107 13.99 16.47 -10.06
C ASN A 107 14.40 17.21 -11.34
N GLN A 108 14.79 16.49 -12.38
CA GLN A 108 15.14 17.12 -13.67
C GLN A 108 13.94 17.84 -14.30
N VAL A 109 12.75 17.22 -14.25
CA VAL A 109 11.53 17.86 -14.76
C VAL A 109 11.16 19.10 -13.93
N LEU A 110 11.19 19.01 -12.60
CA LEU A 110 10.85 20.13 -11.73
C LEU A 110 11.81 21.32 -11.89
N ILE A 111 13.11 21.07 -12.03
CA ILE A 111 14.13 22.10 -12.30
C ILE A 111 13.93 22.67 -13.71
N GLY A 112 13.69 21.83 -14.71
CA GLY A 112 13.44 22.26 -16.08
C GLY A 112 12.21 23.16 -16.23
N LEU A 113 11.16 22.88 -15.43
CA LEU A 113 9.95 23.71 -15.34
C LEU A 113 10.14 24.95 -14.44
N ARG A 114 11.32 25.14 -13.86
CA ARG A 114 11.65 26.23 -12.91
C ARG A 114 10.74 26.27 -11.67
N LEU A 115 10.19 25.13 -11.28
CA LEU A 115 9.36 24.99 -10.07
C LEU A 115 10.21 24.89 -8.80
N ILE A 116 11.44 24.41 -8.92
CA ILE A 116 12.42 24.32 -7.84
C ILE A 116 13.79 24.80 -8.35
N ALA A 117 14.60 25.39 -7.44
CA ALA A 117 15.95 25.84 -7.75
C ALA A 117 17.01 24.75 -7.48
N GLU A 118 16.75 23.87 -6.50
CA GLU A 118 17.65 22.79 -6.10
C GLU A 118 16.92 21.44 -6.08
N PRO A 119 17.64 20.32 -6.27
CA PRO A 119 17.04 18.99 -6.23
C PRO A 119 16.41 18.71 -4.86
N LEU A 120 15.20 18.17 -4.85
CA LEU A 120 14.53 17.71 -3.62
C LEU A 120 15.07 16.34 -3.22
N GLU A 121 15.40 16.18 -1.96
CA GLU A 121 15.72 14.87 -1.36
C GLU A 121 14.45 14.07 -1.10
N ILE A 122 13.89 13.49 -2.16
CA ILE A 122 12.63 12.71 -2.08
C ILE A 122 12.90 11.29 -1.60
N LEU A 123 14.00 10.70 -2.08
CA LEU A 123 14.40 9.35 -1.71
C LEU A 123 14.66 9.29 -0.18
N TYR A 124 14.27 8.19 0.45
CA TYR A 124 14.37 7.97 1.91
C TYR A 124 13.40 8.80 2.78
N THR A 125 12.46 9.53 2.18
CA THR A 125 11.41 10.21 2.92
C THR A 125 10.22 9.28 3.19
N PRO A 126 9.38 9.57 4.21
CA PRO A 126 8.13 8.84 4.42
C PRO A 126 7.21 8.85 3.20
N ALA A 127 7.22 9.94 2.42
CA ALA A 127 6.43 10.06 1.19
C ALA A 127 6.90 9.05 0.12
N ALA A 128 8.22 8.89 -0.07
CA ALA A 128 8.76 7.90 -0.99
C ALA A 128 8.42 6.47 -0.55
N VAL A 129 8.48 6.19 0.76
CA VAL A 129 8.09 4.88 1.32
C VAL A 129 6.61 4.60 1.04
N VAL A 130 5.72 5.54 1.33
CA VAL A 130 4.28 5.42 1.04
C VAL A 130 4.05 5.17 -0.44
N THR A 131 4.69 5.95 -1.33
CA THR A 131 4.55 5.79 -2.78
C THR A 131 5.01 4.41 -3.25
N GLY A 132 6.15 3.92 -2.74
CA GLY A 132 6.66 2.59 -3.04
C GLY A 132 5.71 1.48 -2.59
N ILE A 133 5.16 1.58 -1.38
CA ILE A 133 4.17 0.61 -0.84
C ILE A 133 2.90 0.64 -1.69
N VAL A 134 2.35 1.83 -1.97
CA VAL A 134 1.16 2.00 -2.81
C VAL A 134 1.37 1.32 -4.17
N ALA A 135 2.49 1.57 -4.83
CA ALA A 135 2.78 0.99 -6.15
C ALA A 135 2.86 -0.55 -6.14
N VAL A 136 3.30 -1.15 -5.03
CA VAL A 136 3.34 -2.62 -4.88
C VAL A 136 1.96 -3.20 -4.56
N VAL A 137 1.20 -2.54 -3.68
CA VAL A 137 -0.08 -3.07 -3.17
C VAL A 137 -1.24 -2.76 -4.13
N LEU A 138 -1.12 -1.71 -4.94
CA LEU A 138 -2.18 -1.25 -5.86
C LEU A 138 -2.74 -2.36 -6.77
N PRO A 139 -1.93 -3.16 -7.49
CA PRO A 139 -2.45 -4.23 -8.33
C PRO A 139 -3.26 -5.27 -7.54
N PHE A 140 -2.79 -5.66 -6.36
CA PHE A 140 -3.51 -6.62 -5.51
C PHE A 140 -4.86 -6.07 -5.05
N MET A 141 -4.88 -4.80 -4.64
CA MET A 141 -6.12 -4.13 -4.22
C MET A 141 -7.11 -4.03 -5.39
N ILE A 142 -6.64 -3.69 -6.60
CA ILE A 142 -7.48 -3.63 -7.80
C ILE A 142 -8.13 -4.98 -8.08
N LEU A 143 -7.34 -6.06 -8.10
CA LEU A 143 -7.85 -7.40 -8.39
C LEU A 143 -8.84 -7.88 -7.33
N THR A 144 -8.56 -7.62 -6.06
CA THR A 144 -9.46 -7.99 -4.95
C THR A 144 -10.78 -7.23 -5.05
N LEU A 145 -10.74 -5.92 -5.21
CA LEU A 145 -11.95 -5.09 -5.34
C LEU A 145 -12.74 -5.44 -6.60
N GLN A 146 -12.06 -5.65 -7.72
CA GLN A 146 -12.69 -6.06 -8.98
C GLN A 146 -13.47 -7.37 -8.80
N SER A 147 -12.87 -8.38 -8.16
CA SER A 147 -13.54 -9.66 -7.90
C SER A 147 -14.78 -9.50 -7.03
N VAL A 148 -14.72 -8.65 -5.99
CA VAL A 148 -15.89 -8.39 -5.13
C VAL A 148 -16.98 -7.66 -5.90
N ILE A 149 -16.64 -6.62 -6.67
CA ILE A 149 -17.61 -5.83 -7.45
C ILE A 149 -18.28 -6.67 -8.53
N GLU A 150 -17.58 -7.64 -9.12
CA GLU A 150 -18.14 -8.55 -10.11
C GLU A 150 -19.25 -9.45 -9.55
N ASN A 151 -19.17 -9.79 -8.29
CA ASN A 151 -20.20 -10.60 -7.62
C ASN A 151 -21.47 -9.80 -7.28
N ILE A 152 -21.44 -8.48 -7.42
CA ILE A 152 -22.63 -7.63 -7.23
C ILE A 152 -23.47 -7.66 -8.51
N ASP A 153 -24.73 -8.10 -8.40
CA ASP A 153 -25.65 -8.15 -9.54
C ASP A 153 -25.86 -6.75 -10.12
N PRO A 154 -25.55 -6.53 -11.41
CA PRO A 154 -25.77 -5.25 -12.09
C PRO A 154 -27.22 -4.77 -12.04
N SER A 155 -28.19 -5.68 -11.94
CA SER A 155 -29.62 -5.36 -11.86
C SER A 155 -29.97 -4.45 -10.68
N LEU A 156 -29.21 -4.53 -9.59
CA LEU A 156 -29.39 -3.67 -8.41
C LEU A 156 -29.04 -2.20 -8.71
N GLU A 157 -27.99 -1.99 -9.50
CA GLU A 157 -27.61 -0.64 -9.94
C GLU A 157 -28.61 -0.08 -10.96
N GLU A 158 -29.10 -0.94 -11.87
CA GLU A 158 -30.14 -0.58 -12.85
C GLU A 158 -31.46 -0.25 -12.17
N ALA A 159 -31.89 -1.05 -11.18
CA ALA A 159 -33.10 -0.78 -10.40
C ALA A 159 -33.02 0.55 -9.66
N ALA A 160 -31.87 0.86 -9.04
CA ALA A 160 -31.66 2.15 -8.40
C ALA A 160 -31.72 3.32 -9.42
N GLY A 161 -31.18 3.12 -10.62
CA GLY A 161 -31.27 4.09 -11.72
C GLY A 161 -32.73 4.34 -12.19
N ASN A 162 -33.50 3.25 -12.30
CA ASN A 162 -34.92 3.34 -12.69
C ASN A 162 -35.76 4.06 -11.61
N LEU A 163 -35.33 4.03 -10.36
CA LEU A 163 -35.94 4.80 -9.25
C LEU A 163 -35.43 6.26 -9.21
N GLY A 164 -34.67 6.71 -10.20
CA GLY A 164 -34.19 8.09 -10.32
C GLY A 164 -32.94 8.39 -9.48
N ALA A 165 -32.24 7.37 -8.96
CA ALA A 165 -31.01 7.59 -8.23
C ALA A 165 -29.90 8.08 -9.18
N ARG A 166 -29.16 9.12 -8.75
CA ARG A 166 -27.96 9.58 -9.46
C ARG A 166 -26.84 8.53 -9.31
N PRO A 167 -25.90 8.39 -10.27
CA PRO A 167 -24.82 7.40 -10.22
C PRO A 167 -24.03 7.40 -8.91
N LEU A 168 -23.74 8.59 -8.36
CA LEU A 168 -23.04 8.73 -7.08
C LEU A 168 -23.90 8.25 -5.89
N THR A 169 -25.22 8.39 -5.97
CA THR A 169 -26.17 7.93 -4.95
C THR A 169 -26.28 6.41 -4.98
N THR A 170 -26.40 5.82 -6.18
CA THR A 170 -26.36 4.37 -6.41
C THR A 170 -25.08 3.79 -5.88
N PHE A 171 -23.94 4.36 -6.24
CA PHE A 171 -22.64 3.95 -5.72
C PHE A 171 -22.59 3.94 -4.19
N ARG A 172 -22.94 5.07 -3.55
CA ARG A 172 -22.79 5.24 -2.10
C ARG A 172 -23.80 4.42 -1.28
N ARG A 173 -25.00 4.20 -1.80
CA ARG A 173 -26.11 3.55 -1.06
C ARG A 173 -26.35 2.09 -1.45
N VAL A 174 -25.91 1.68 -2.63
CA VAL A 174 -26.09 0.32 -3.14
C VAL A 174 -24.74 -0.39 -3.24
N THR A 175 -23.86 0.08 -4.11
CA THR A 175 -22.61 -0.61 -4.44
C THR A 175 -21.64 -0.66 -3.25
N LEU A 176 -21.38 0.49 -2.61
CA LEU A 176 -20.40 0.59 -1.52
C LEU A 176 -20.73 -0.26 -0.26
N PRO A 177 -22.00 -0.34 0.20
CA PRO A 177 -22.33 -1.19 1.35
C PRO A 177 -22.30 -2.70 1.05
N MET A 178 -22.25 -3.10 -0.23
CA MET A 178 -22.20 -4.50 -0.65
C MET A 178 -20.77 -5.00 -0.90
N ILE A 179 -19.76 -4.11 -0.87
CA ILE A 179 -18.33 -4.42 -0.97
C ILE A 179 -17.76 -4.68 0.42
#